data_7ba0e2d11dc2d078e0ccd0f16095ec96
#
_entry.id   7ba0e2d11dc2d078e0ccd0f16095ec96
#
_cell.length_a   1.000
_cell.length_b   1.000
_cell.length_c   1.000
_cell.angle_alpha   90.00
_cell.angle_beta   90.00
_cell.angle_gamma   90.00
#
_symmetry.space_group_name_H-M   'P 1'
#
loop_
_entity.id
_entity.type
_entity.pdbx_description
1 polymer ?
#
loop_
_entity_poly.entity_id
_entity_poly.type
_entity_poly.pdbx_seq_one_letter_code
_entity_poly.pdbx_strand_id
1 'polypeptide(L)'
;MLLESITLENFRQFRHESIDFAQGDNGKNVTIIIGENGTGKTTFAQAFFWCMYGETEFSDKNMLNKLVAAEMKPGQESKVQVILKLRHGTVNYTLMREQTYRKDYSNRVKGDNTVFDIAIKDANGNTSYVKKSQCESEVKGILPKFLL
;
A
#
# COMPACT_ATOMS: atom_id res chain seq x y z
N MET A 1 9.08 -4.33 14.67
CA MET A 1 7.94 -3.96 13.80
C MET A 1 7.03 -5.17 13.64
N LEU A 2 5.73 -4.99 13.79
CA LEU A 2 4.71 -6.01 13.55
C LEU A 2 3.70 -5.49 12.54
N LEU A 3 3.51 -6.19 11.43
CA LEU A 3 2.45 -5.86 10.46
C LEU A 3 1.11 -6.32 11.03
N GLU A 4 0.10 -5.45 10.97
CA GLU A 4 -1.26 -5.75 11.42
C GLU A 4 -2.18 -6.07 10.24
N SER A 5 -2.17 -5.25 9.20
CA SER A 5 -2.96 -5.50 8.00
C SER A 5 -2.41 -4.78 6.78
N ILE A 6 -2.78 -5.28 5.60
CA ILE A 6 -2.61 -4.61 4.32
C ILE A 6 -3.95 -4.59 3.60
N THR A 7 -4.34 -3.44 3.06
CA THR A 7 -5.54 -3.27 2.25
C THR A 7 -5.17 -2.68 0.90
N LEU A 8 -5.65 -3.30 -0.16
CA LEU A 8 -5.44 -2.89 -1.55
C LEU A 8 -6.75 -2.43 -2.17
N GLU A 9 -6.73 -1.30 -2.85
CA GLU A 9 -7.84 -0.75 -3.61
C GLU A 9 -7.38 -0.50 -5.04
N ASN A 10 -8.04 -1.13 -6.01
CA ASN A 10 -7.74 -1.04 -7.43
C ASN A 10 -6.28 -1.32 -7.81
N PHE A 11 -5.58 -2.11 -7.02
CA PHE A 11 -4.15 -2.38 -7.19
C PHE A 11 -3.94 -3.65 -8.02
N ARG A 12 -3.43 -3.51 -9.23
CA ARG A 12 -3.15 -4.61 -10.17
C ARG A 12 -4.39 -5.48 -10.39
N GLN A 13 -4.34 -6.80 -10.12
CA GLN A 13 -5.48 -7.71 -10.28
C GLN A 13 -6.56 -7.55 -9.20
N PHE A 14 -6.31 -6.80 -8.14
CA PHE A 14 -7.24 -6.65 -7.03
C PHE A 14 -8.05 -5.35 -7.11
N ARG A 15 -9.37 -5.44 -7.11
CA ARG A 15 -10.24 -4.28 -6.96
C ARG A 15 -10.32 -3.81 -5.51
N HIS A 16 -10.56 -4.76 -4.62
CA HIS A 16 -10.53 -4.55 -3.18
C HIS A 16 -10.12 -5.85 -2.51
N GLU A 17 -9.05 -5.82 -1.73
CA GLU A 17 -8.57 -6.98 -0.99
C GLU A 17 -7.89 -6.54 0.31
N SER A 18 -8.00 -7.37 1.34
CA SER A 18 -7.39 -7.10 2.63
C SER A 18 -6.86 -8.38 3.25
N ILE A 19 -5.71 -8.28 3.91
CA ILE A 19 -5.13 -9.35 4.71
C ILE A 19 -4.87 -8.81 6.11
N ASP A 20 -5.39 -9.52 7.11
CA ASP A 20 -5.03 -9.34 8.51
C ASP A 20 -3.93 -10.33 8.86
N PHE A 21 -2.83 -9.83 9.42
CA PHE A 21 -1.69 -10.64 9.81
C PHE A 21 -1.81 -11.12 11.25
N ALA A 22 -1.10 -12.21 11.58
CA ALA A 22 -1.02 -12.70 12.94
C ALA A 22 -0.45 -11.65 13.89
N GLN A 23 -1.18 -11.34 14.97
CA GLN A 23 -0.90 -10.21 15.87
C GLN A 23 0.11 -10.53 16.98
N GLY A 24 0.68 -11.73 16.97
CA GLY A 24 1.65 -12.16 17.98
C GLY A 24 1.00 -12.64 19.28
N ASP A 25 -0.31 -12.83 19.30
CA ASP A 25 -1.01 -13.43 20.43
C ASP A 25 -0.52 -14.87 20.64
N ASN A 26 -0.25 -15.23 21.90
CA ASN A 26 0.32 -16.54 22.24
C ASN A 26 1.66 -16.88 21.53
N GLY A 27 2.46 -15.87 21.20
CA GLY A 27 3.74 -16.01 20.52
C GLY A 27 3.65 -16.34 19.02
N LYS A 28 2.46 -16.28 18.43
CA LYS A 28 2.25 -16.52 17.00
C LYS A 28 2.24 -15.19 16.25
N ASN A 29 3.32 -14.90 15.53
CA ASN A 29 3.51 -13.68 14.74
C ASN A 29 3.89 -13.96 13.29
N VAL A 30 3.64 -15.18 12.81
CA VAL A 30 3.94 -15.59 11.44
C VAL A 30 2.63 -15.81 10.69
N THR A 31 2.48 -15.14 9.58
CA THR A 31 1.38 -15.35 8.63
C THR A 31 1.94 -15.98 7.35
N ILE A 32 1.35 -17.08 6.93
CA ILE A 32 1.72 -17.77 5.69
C ILE A 32 0.63 -17.54 4.66
N ILE A 33 1.02 -16.99 3.51
CA ILE A 33 0.12 -16.78 2.37
C ILE A 33 0.38 -17.89 1.36
N ILE A 34 -0.64 -18.71 1.14
CA ILE A 34 -0.57 -19.87 0.23
C ILE A 34 -1.51 -19.62 -0.95
N GLY A 35 -1.07 -19.99 -2.12
CA GLY A 35 -1.86 -19.91 -3.35
C GLY A 35 -1.10 -20.48 -4.54
N GLU A 36 -1.80 -20.81 -5.59
CA GLU A 36 -1.19 -21.24 -6.86
C GLU A 36 -0.42 -20.07 -7.52
N ASN A 37 0.43 -20.39 -8.49
CA ASN A 37 1.13 -19.39 -9.28
C ASN A 37 0.11 -18.50 -10.03
N GLY A 38 0.33 -17.18 -10.00
CA GLY A 38 -0.56 -16.22 -10.64
C GLY A 38 -1.77 -15.77 -9.80
N THR A 39 -1.95 -16.28 -8.56
CA THR A 39 -3.07 -15.87 -7.69
C THR A 39 -2.85 -14.53 -6.99
N GLY A 40 -1.68 -13.90 -7.14
CA GLY A 40 -1.42 -12.57 -6.62
C GLY A 40 -0.56 -12.49 -5.37
N LYS A 41 0.08 -13.59 -4.94
CA LYS A 41 1.01 -13.58 -3.79
C LYS A 41 2.11 -12.53 -3.93
N THR A 42 2.76 -12.50 -5.08
CA THR A 42 3.79 -11.52 -5.42
C THR A 42 3.23 -10.10 -5.42
N THR A 43 1.99 -9.91 -5.86
CA THR A 43 1.33 -8.61 -5.87
C THR A 43 1.16 -8.04 -4.48
N PHE A 44 0.83 -8.84 -3.47
CA PHE A 44 0.78 -8.38 -2.08
C PHE A 44 2.15 -7.93 -1.57
N ALA A 45 3.21 -8.68 -1.85
CA ALA A 45 4.57 -8.28 -1.49
C ALA A 45 4.95 -6.96 -2.19
N GLN A 46 4.66 -6.83 -3.48
CA GLN A 46 4.93 -5.60 -4.23
C GLN A 46 4.07 -4.42 -3.77
N ALA A 47 2.83 -4.65 -3.33
CA ALA A 47 1.98 -3.61 -2.74
C ALA A 47 2.57 -3.08 -1.42
N PHE A 48 3.14 -3.96 -0.59
CA PHE A 48 3.88 -3.56 0.60
C PHE A 48 5.06 -2.65 0.24
N PHE A 49 5.91 -3.05 -0.70
CA PHE A 49 7.05 -2.24 -1.15
C PHE A 49 6.60 -0.91 -1.76
N TRP A 50 5.55 -0.94 -2.56
CA TRP A 50 5.01 0.29 -3.15
C TRP A 50 4.47 1.24 -2.08
N CYS A 51 3.74 0.74 -1.08
CA CYS A 51 3.25 1.57 0.01
C CYS A 51 4.40 2.20 0.80
N MET A 52 5.39 1.38 1.20
CA MET A 52 6.50 1.82 2.03
C MET A 52 7.45 2.77 1.29
N TYR A 53 7.83 2.44 0.06
CA TYR A 53 8.94 3.09 -0.64
C TYR A 53 8.58 3.73 -1.98
N GLY A 54 7.34 3.59 -2.43
CA GLY A 54 6.90 4.11 -3.73
C GLY A 54 7.44 3.35 -4.95
N GLU A 55 7.97 2.16 -4.73
CA GLU A 55 8.65 1.36 -5.76
C GLU A 55 8.04 -0.02 -5.90
N THR A 56 8.16 -0.60 -7.08
CA THR A 56 7.86 -2.02 -7.36
C THR A 56 8.89 -2.60 -8.31
N GLU A 57 9.00 -3.93 -8.31
CA GLU A 57 9.80 -4.69 -9.26
C GLU A 57 9.04 -5.02 -10.56
N PHE A 58 7.77 -4.64 -10.67
CA PHE A 58 7.02 -4.83 -11.91
C PHE A 58 7.68 -4.07 -13.06
N SER A 59 7.79 -4.70 -14.21
CA SER A 59 8.25 -4.06 -15.46
C SER A 59 7.27 -2.98 -15.92
N ASP A 60 5.97 -3.26 -15.82
CA ASP A 60 4.91 -2.28 -16.04
C ASP A 60 4.65 -1.50 -14.74
N LYS A 61 4.90 -0.20 -14.78
CA LYS A 61 4.72 0.69 -13.62
C LYS A 61 3.28 1.21 -13.46
N ASN A 62 2.35 0.73 -14.26
CA ASN A 62 0.93 1.01 -14.09
C ASN A 62 0.34 0.11 -13.00
N MET A 63 -0.02 0.70 -11.86
CA MET A 63 -0.58 -0.03 -10.72
C MET A 63 -2.10 -0.20 -10.81
N LEU A 64 -2.78 0.55 -11.70
CA LEU A 64 -4.23 0.53 -11.78
C LEU A 64 -4.74 -0.83 -12.28
N ASN A 65 -5.79 -1.32 -11.64
CA ASN A 65 -6.52 -2.51 -12.07
C ASN A 65 -6.99 -2.35 -13.52
N LYS A 66 -6.69 -3.35 -14.35
CA LYS A 66 -6.99 -3.29 -15.79
C LYS A 66 -8.49 -3.24 -16.11
N LEU A 67 -9.32 -3.88 -15.29
CA LEU A 67 -10.78 -3.83 -15.48
C LEU A 67 -11.32 -2.45 -15.15
N VAL A 68 -10.84 -1.85 -14.06
CA VAL A 68 -11.17 -0.47 -13.69
C VAL A 68 -10.74 0.49 -14.80
N ALA A 69 -9.53 0.36 -15.32
CA ALA A 69 -9.05 1.17 -16.45
C ALA A 69 -9.93 1.03 -17.70
N ALA A 70 -10.38 -0.20 -18.01
CA ALA A 70 -11.27 -0.45 -19.16
C ALA A 70 -12.67 0.16 -18.97
N GLU A 71 -13.19 0.16 -17.75
CA GLU A 71 -14.50 0.73 -17.41
C GLU A 71 -14.52 2.26 -17.36
N MET A 72 -13.37 2.91 -17.20
CA MET A 72 -13.25 4.36 -17.17
C MET A 72 -13.62 4.95 -18.53
N LYS A 73 -14.39 6.04 -18.50
CA LYS A 73 -14.67 6.88 -19.68
C LYS A 73 -13.62 7.98 -19.80
N PRO A 74 -13.34 8.51 -21.03
CA PRO A 74 -12.48 9.67 -21.20
C PRO A 74 -12.86 10.82 -20.27
N GLY A 75 -11.88 11.41 -19.61
CA GLY A 75 -12.06 12.47 -18.60
C GLY A 75 -12.32 11.98 -17.18
N GLN A 76 -12.56 10.68 -16.96
CA GLN A 76 -12.74 10.12 -15.63
C GLN A 76 -11.41 9.83 -14.93
N GLU A 77 -11.48 9.83 -13.61
CA GLU A 77 -10.39 9.48 -12.71
C GLU A 77 -10.73 8.23 -11.89
N SER A 78 -9.71 7.50 -11.51
CA SER A 78 -9.78 6.43 -10.53
C SER A 78 -8.52 6.43 -9.67
N LYS A 79 -8.62 5.91 -8.45
CA LYS A 79 -7.51 5.87 -7.50
C LYS A 79 -7.07 4.45 -7.24
N VAL A 80 -5.74 4.30 -7.17
CA VAL A 80 -5.09 3.13 -6.58
C VAL A 80 -4.67 3.52 -5.17
N GLN A 81 -4.95 2.66 -4.20
CA GLN A 81 -4.58 2.91 -2.82
C GLN A 81 -4.08 1.63 -2.16
N VAL A 82 -3.02 1.74 -1.37
CA VAL A 82 -2.56 0.71 -0.45
C VAL A 82 -2.47 1.31 0.94
N ILE A 83 -3.08 0.63 1.90
CA ILE A 83 -3.03 1.01 3.31
C ILE A 83 -2.33 -0.11 4.08
N LEU A 84 -1.28 0.25 4.82
CA LEU A 84 -0.60 -0.62 5.77
C LEU A 84 -0.88 -0.16 7.18
N LYS A 85 -1.26 -1.11 8.05
CA LYS A 85 -1.27 -0.89 9.49
C LYS A 85 -0.17 -1.71 10.12
N LEU A 86 0.64 -1.08 10.93
CA LEU A 86 1.74 -1.73 11.62
C LEU A 86 1.96 -1.13 13.01
N ARG A 87 2.60 -1.91 13.87
CA ARG A 87 3.03 -1.48 15.19
C ARG A 87 4.55 -1.53 15.29
N HIS A 88 5.14 -0.49 15.81
CA HIS A 88 6.56 -0.41 16.10
C HIS A 88 6.74 0.13 17.53
N GLY A 89 7.24 -0.72 18.43
CA GLY A 89 7.23 -0.42 19.87
C GLY A 89 5.82 -0.32 20.42
N THR A 90 5.49 0.80 21.05
CA THR A 90 4.15 1.12 21.61
C THR A 90 3.29 1.97 20.69
N VAL A 91 3.75 2.22 19.47
CA VAL A 91 3.15 3.15 18.52
C VAL A 91 2.54 2.39 17.36
N ASN A 92 1.31 2.73 17.01
CA ASN A 92 0.61 2.21 15.84
C ASN A 92 0.72 3.20 14.68
N TYR A 93 1.11 2.70 13.52
CA TYR A 93 1.24 3.46 12.30
C TYR A 93 0.19 3.01 11.28
N THR A 94 -0.42 3.97 10.62
CA THR A 94 -1.21 3.74 9.41
C THR A 94 -0.53 4.48 8.27
N LEU A 95 0.03 3.72 7.33
CA LEU A 95 0.66 4.23 6.12
C LEU A 95 -0.32 4.11 4.98
N MET A 96 -0.51 5.16 4.22
CA MET A 96 -1.37 5.18 3.05
C MET A 96 -0.61 5.79 1.88
N ARG A 97 -0.49 5.01 0.81
CA ARG A 97 -0.01 5.53 -0.47
C ARG A 97 -1.12 5.42 -1.49
N GLU A 98 -1.32 6.49 -2.23
CA GLU A 98 -2.35 6.57 -3.25
C GLU A 98 -1.80 7.21 -4.52
N GLN A 99 -2.39 6.83 -5.66
CA GLN A 99 -2.07 7.41 -6.96
C GLN A 99 -3.36 7.56 -7.75
N THR A 100 -3.59 8.77 -8.28
CA THR A 100 -4.74 9.05 -9.15
C THR A 100 -4.36 8.75 -10.59
N TYR A 101 -5.23 8.03 -11.29
CA TYR A 101 -5.14 7.73 -12.71
C TYR A 101 -6.26 8.44 -13.45
N ARG A 102 -5.94 9.01 -14.61
CA ARG A 102 -6.89 9.71 -15.50
C ARG A 102 -6.91 9.07 -16.86
N LYS A 103 -8.09 8.93 -17.43
CA LYS A 103 -8.24 8.52 -18.83
C LYS A 103 -8.35 9.75 -19.72
N ASP A 104 -7.44 9.89 -20.66
CA ASP A 104 -7.49 10.98 -21.64
C ASP A 104 -8.51 10.67 -22.76
N TYR A 105 -8.73 11.66 -23.61
CA TYR A 105 -9.67 11.51 -24.75
C TYR A 105 -9.14 10.65 -25.88
N SER A 106 -7.89 10.20 -25.81
CA SER A 106 -7.29 9.17 -26.68
C SER A 106 -7.36 7.76 -26.05
N ASN A 107 -8.18 7.57 -25.01
CA ASN A 107 -8.32 6.32 -24.24
C ASN A 107 -7.04 5.82 -23.56
N ARG A 108 -6.06 6.67 -23.36
CA ARG A 108 -4.86 6.35 -22.59
C ARG A 108 -5.06 6.67 -21.11
N VAL A 109 -4.58 5.79 -20.24
CA VAL A 109 -4.64 5.96 -18.80
C VAL A 109 -3.25 6.33 -18.28
N LYS A 110 -3.16 7.45 -17.58
CA LYS A 110 -1.92 7.96 -16.98
C LYS A 110 -2.10 8.20 -15.49
N GLY A 111 -1.08 7.83 -14.71
CA GLY A 111 -1.01 8.11 -13.28
C GLY A 111 -0.33 9.45 -12.99
N ASP A 112 -0.87 10.17 -12.00
CA ASP A 112 -0.22 11.32 -11.39
C ASP A 112 0.91 10.86 -10.45
N ASN A 113 1.60 11.80 -9.80
CA ASN A 113 2.52 11.48 -8.72
C ASN A 113 1.78 10.82 -7.56
N THR A 114 2.47 9.91 -6.86
CA THR A 114 1.90 9.28 -5.67
C THR A 114 1.82 10.28 -4.51
N VAL A 115 0.77 10.11 -3.69
CA VAL A 115 0.63 10.81 -2.41
C VAL A 115 0.88 9.80 -1.30
N PHE A 116 1.68 10.18 -0.31
CA PHE A 116 2.03 9.31 0.81
C PHE A 116 1.73 10.03 2.12
N ASP A 117 0.90 9.41 2.95
CA ASP A 117 0.48 9.91 4.26
C ASP A 117 0.76 8.88 5.35
N ILE A 118 1.16 9.36 6.52
CA ILE A 118 1.37 8.53 7.72
C ILE A 118 0.61 9.15 8.89
N ALA A 119 -0.28 8.35 9.48
CA ALA A 119 -0.91 8.64 10.76
C ALA A 119 -0.25 7.80 11.86
N ILE A 120 -0.03 8.41 13.00
CA ILE A 120 0.60 7.81 14.17
C ILE A 120 -0.39 7.87 15.33
N LYS A 121 -0.64 6.73 15.96
CA LYS A 121 -1.43 6.63 17.19
C LYS A 121 -0.51 6.20 18.33
N ASP A 122 -0.35 7.07 19.32
CA ASP A 122 0.49 6.79 20.49
C ASP A 122 -0.17 5.84 21.49
N ALA A 123 0.58 5.48 22.54
CA ALA A 123 0.11 4.60 23.60
C ALA A 123 -1.10 5.15 24.38
N ASN A 124 -1.31 6.48 24.38
CA ASN A 124 -2.44 7.14 25.00
C ASN A 124 -3.67 7.26 24.08
N GLY A 125 -3.57 6.77 22.86
CA GLY A 125 -4.64 6.81 21.87
C GLY A 125 -4.72 8.13 21.09
N ASN A 126 -3.77 9.05 21.26
CA ASN A 126 -3.71 10.30 20.50
C ASN A 126 -3.21 10.05 19.08
N THR A 127 -3.92 10.58 18.10
CA THR A 127 -3.54 10.47 16.68
C THR A 127 -2.89 11.77 16.21
N SER A 128 -1.76 11.64 15.54
CA SER A 128 -1.05 12.71 14.85
C SER A 128 -0.69 12.30 13.43
N TYR A 129 -0.39 13.30 12.60
CA TYR A 129 -0.02 13.05 11.21
C TYR A 129 1.40 13.54 10.94
N VAL A 130 2.19 12.72 10.25
CA VAL A 130 3.54 13.09 9.84
C VAL A 130 3.45 14.12 8.70
N LYS A 131 4.28 15.15 8.76
CA LYS A 131 4.36 16.12 7.65
C LYS A 131 4.75 15.41 6.35
N LYS A 132 4.09 15.74 5.24
CA LYS A 132 4.32 15.07 3.94
C LYS A 132 5.80 15.01 3.54
N SER A 133 6.55 16.07 3.79
CA SER A 133 7.99 16.14 3.51
C SER A 133 8.84 15.21 4.38
N GLN A 134 8.30 14.66 5.46
CA GLN A 134 8.99 13.79 6.42
C GLN A 134 8.54 12.33 6.33
N CYS A 135 7.48 12.01 5.59
CA CYS A 135 6.95 10.65 5.54
C CYS A 135 7.98 9.62 5.04
N GLU A 136 8.75 9.94 4.02
CA GLU A 136 9.78 9.03 3.49
C GLU A 136 10.93 8.79 4.50
N SER A 137 11.30 9.81 5.28
CA SER A 137 12.31 9.66 6.34
C SER A 137 11.79 8.88 7.53
N GLU A 138 10.52 9.04 7.87
CA GLU A 138 9.86 8.28 8.94
C GLU A 138 9.87 6.77 8.63
N VAL A 139 9.50 6.39 7.42
CA VAL A 139 9.56 4.98 6.97
C VAL A 139 10.96 4.40 7.07
N LYS A 140 11.98 5.16 6.67
CA LYS A 140 13.38 4.73 6.79
C LYS A 140 13.81 4.50 8.23
N GLY A 141 13.25 5.23 9.17
CA GLY A 141 13.46 5.02 10.61
C GLY A 141 12.78 3.76 11.14
N ILE A 142 11.61 3.41 10.61
CA ILE A 142 10.85 2.21 11.02
C ILE A 142 11.46 0.95 10.40
N LEU A 143 11.69 0.95 9.10
CA LEU A 143 12.21 -0.18 8.33
C LEU A 143 13.09 0.31 7.19
N PRO A 144 14.41 0.41 7.39
CA PRO A 144 15.33 0.75 6.33
C PRO A 144 15.28 -0.26 5.19
N LYS A 145 15.22 0.21 3.95
CA LYS A 145 15.08 -0.63 2.75
C LYS A 145 16.18 -1.71 2.63
N PHE A 146 17.40 -1.41 3.08
CA PHE A 146 18.52 -2.36 3.02
C PHE A 146 18.39 -3.55 3.98
N LEU A 147 17.44 -3.53 4.91
CA LEU A 147 17.15 -4.65 5.80
C LEU A 147 16.16 -5.67 5.19
N LEU A 148 15.64 -5.36 4.02
CA LEU A 148 14.73 -6.22 3.27
C LEU A 148 15.48 -7.00 2.20
#